data_65c08e6064e2dabd7757ef746efe7dc5
#
_entry.id   65c08e6064e2dabd7757ef746efe7dc5
#
_cell.length_a   1.000
_cell.length_b   1.000
_cell.length_c   1.000
_cell.angle_alpha   90.00
_cell.angle_beta   90.00
_cell.angle_gamma   90.00
#
_symmetry.space_group_name_H-M   'P 1'
#
loop_
_entity.id
_entity.type
_entity.pdbx_description
1 polymer ?
#
loop_
_entity_poly.entity_id
_entity_poly.type
_entity_poly.pdbx_seq_one_letter_code
_entity_poly.pdbx_strand_id
1 'polypeptide(L)'
;PSSAASDVYKRQGNDTGFALGTYLARCAAEGHIVVRLKGGDPTIFARLREEIEPLIERSISFEIVPGITSATAAAAAAVTPLTSRSVSSSLTIVTGHEAKEKKGTIDYENLSIREGTIVIYMGVEQAQHWSDALLKAGRSSDTPVTLVSRCSWPDQRIIQTTLGSCATDIDIAKIPSPAVAMIGETPMSSPLRKNSASPLQGCRLLVTRPAGQAGQIIADITHRGGEAMHLPLVDIVPATDPMELQGAIDEAWSFDWIVFTSVNGVDHFCRQMRQRKLDPRALGSAKLAAIGPATKK
;
A
#
# COMPACT_ATOMS: atom_id res chain seq x y z
N PRO A 1 -14.95 -10.77 -2.47
CA PRO A 1 -14.59 -10.11 -1.23
C PRO A 1 -15.79 -10.18 -0.31
N SER A 2 -15.66 -11.01 0.75
CA SER A 2 -16.74 -11.19 1.70
C SER A 2 -16.96 -9.89 2.49
N SER A 3 -18.21 -9.59 2.82
CA SER A 3 -18.65 -8.46 3.64
C SER A 3 -17.89 -8.34 4.99
N ALA A 4 -17.30 -9.41 5.48
CA ALA A 4 -16.51 -9.45 6.69
C ALA A 4 -15.22 -8.59 6.60
N ALA A 5 -14.54 -8.54 5.44
CA ALA A 5 -13.35 -7.71 5.27
C ALA A 5 -13.69 -6.19 5.27
N SER A 6 -14.88 -5.82 4.78
CA SER A 6 -15.33 -4.42 4.80
C SER A 6 -15.72 -3.93 6.20
N ASP A 7 -16.21 -4.82 7.06
CA ASP A 7 -16.62 -4.45 8.42
C ASP A 7 -15.44 -4.23 9.36
N VAL A 8 -14.31 -4.92 9.16
CA VAL A 8 -13.07 -4.69 9.91
C VAL A 8 -12.48 -3.32 9.59
N TYR A 9 -12.56 -2.88 8.35
CA TYR A 9 -12.05 -1.57 7.93
C TYR A 9 -12.83 -0.38 8.54
N LYS A 10 -14.12 -0.55 8.80
CA LYS A 10 -14.98 0.49 9.39
C LYS A 10 -14.75 0.74 10.89
N ARG A 11 -14.01 -0.12 11.59
CA ARG A 11 -13.75 -0.01 13.04
C ARG A 11 -12.38 0.55 13.41
N GLN A 12 -11.69 1.26 12.54
CA GLN A 12 -10.38 1.88 12.79
C GLN A 12 -10.40 3.11 13.73
N GLY A 13 -11.38 3.32 14.53
CA GLY A 13 -11.42 4.43 15.48
C GLY A 13 -11.62 3.95 16.90
N ASN A 14 -10.60 3.83 17.71
CA ASN A 14 -10.57 3.58 19.16
C ASN A 14 -10.55 2.14 19.68
N ASP A 15 -10.56 1.09 18.84
CA ASP A 15 -10.41 -0.25 19.37
C ASP A 15 -8.94 -0.54 19.74
N THR A 16 -8.72 -1.02 20.97
CA THR A 16 -7.41 -1.54 21.37
C THR A 16 -7.07 -2.73 20.48
N GLY A 17 -5.77 -2.98 20.19
CA GLY A 17 -5.36 -4.13 19.39
C GLY A 17 -5.89 -5.46 19.93
N PHE A 18 -6.10 -5.55 21.25
CA PHE A 18 -6.69 -6.71 21.91
C PHE A 18 -8.17 -6.93 21.53
N ALA A 19 -8.97 -5.88 21.44
CA ALA A 19 -10.37 -5.97 20.99
C ALA A 19 -10.47 -6.47 19.55
N LEU A 20 -9.55 -6.00 18.68
CA LEU A 20 -9.43 -6.48 17.31
C LEU A 20 -9.00 -7.95 17.25
N GLY A 21 -7.98 -8.35 18.02
CA GLY A 21 -7.52 -9.74 18.12
C GLY A 21 -8.64 -10.69 18.55
N THR A 22 -9.43 -10.28 19.54
CA THR A 22 -10.62 -11.04 20.00
C THR A 22 -11.67 -11.19 18.90
N TYR A 23 -11.89 -10.14 18.10
CA TYR A 23 -12.80 -10.21 16.96
C TYR A 23 -12.29 -11.17 15.87
N LEU A 24 -10.99 -11.09 15.51
CA LEU A 24 -10.36 -11.99 14.55
C LEU A 24 -10.47 -13.45 14.99
N ALA A 25 -10.20 -13.71 16.29
CA ALA A 25 -10.30 -15.04 16.88
C ALA A 25 -11.73 -15.59 16.83
N ARG A 26 -12.74 -14.75 17.04
CA ARG A 26 -14.14 -15.15 16.93
C ARG A 26 -14.49 -15.56 15.50
N CYS A 27 -14.16 -14.71 14.51
CA CYS A 27 -14.44 -15.02 13.12
C CYS A 27 -13.75 -16.33 12.66
N ALA A 28 -12.52 -16.55 13.11
CA ALA A 28 -11.81 -17.79 12.79
C ALA A 28 -12.44 -19.01 13.45
N ALA A 29 -12.91 -18.88 14.70
CA ALA A 29 -13.62 -19.96 15.41
C ALA A 29 -14.98 -20.31 14.76
N GLU A 30 -15.60 -19.37 14.06
CA GLU A 30 -16.82 -19.58 13.25
C GLU A 30 -16.51 -20.26 11.90
N GLY A 31 -15.24 -20.63 11.62
CA GLY A 31 -14.81 -21.34 10.42
C GLY A 31 -14.46 -20.43 9.24
N HIS A 32 -14.35 -19.13 9.46
CA HIS A 32 -13.95 -18.21 8.39
C HIS A 32 -12.43 -18.18 8.17
N ILE A 33 -12.01 -18.02 6.91
CA ILE A 33 -10.64 -17.63 6.58
C ILE A 33 -10.52 -16.12 6.78
N VAL A 34 -9.76 -15.71 7.79
CA VAL A 34 -9.64 -14.31 8.21
C VAL A 34 -8.30 -13.74 7.74
N VAL A 35 -8.34 -12.63 7.00
CA VAL A 35 -7.14 -11.92 6.55
C VAL A 35 -7.09 -10.54 7.19
N ARG A 36 -6.05 -10.30 8.01
CA ARG A 36 -5.76 -9.00 8.61
C ARG A 36 -4.73 -8.24 7.77
N LEU A 37 -5.19 -7.28 6.98
CA LEU A 37 -4.29 -6.40 6.20
C LEU A 37 -3.69 -5.32 7.10
N LYS A 38 -2.36 -5.14 6.99
CA LYS A 38 -1.60 -4.12 7.71
C LYS A 38 -0.76 -3.30 6.75
N GLY A 39 -0.48 -2.05 7.09
CA GLY A 39 0.44 -1.19 6.35
C GLY A 39 1.88 -1.44 6.79
N GLY A 40 2.76 -1.83 5.87
CA GLY A 40 4.14 -2.12 6.16
C GLY A 40 4.38 -3.55 6.68
N ASP A 41 5.44 -3.75 7.46
CA ASP A 41 5.72 -5.03 8.09
C ASP A 41 4.90 -5.18 9.38
N PRO A 42 4.18 -6.30 9.56
CA PRO A 42 3.34 -6.50 10.74
C PRO A 42 4.11 -6.66 12.04
N THR A 43 5.41 -6.94 12.00
CA THR A 43 6.24 -7.18 13.17
C THR A 43 6.90 -5.90 13.73
N ILE A 44 6.93 -4.81 12.95
CA ILE A 44 7.63 -3.57 13.33
C ILE A 44 6.63 -2.46 13.67
N PHE A 45 6.52 -2.11 14.96
CA PHE A 45 5.64 -1.06 15.52
C PHE A 45 4.16 -1.16 15.07
N ALA A 46 3.68 -2.36 14.81
CA ALA A 46 2.36 -2.61 14.25
C ALA A 46 1.38 -3.29 15.23
N ARG A 47 1.69 -3.30 16.53
CA ARG A 47 0.84 -3.88 17.59
C ARG A 47 0.48 -5.35 17.35
N LEU A 48 1.35 -6.10 16.68
CA LEU A 48 1.10 -7.49 16.31
C LEU A 48 0.77 -8.37 17.53
N ARG A 49 1.53 -8.21 18.62
CA ARG A 49 1.36 -9.01 19.82
C ARG A 49 -0.08 -8.95 20.35
N GLU A 50 -0.63 -7.74 20.44
CA GLU A 50 -1.97 -7.51 20.94
C GLU A 50 -3.06 -8.16 20.05
N GLU A 51 -2.79 -8.24 18.74
CA GLU A 51 -3.71 -8.83 17.77
C GLU A 51 -3.65 -10.36 17.77
N ILE A 52 -2.46 -10.98 18.00
CA ILE A 52 -2.31 -12.44 17.96
C ILE A 52 -2.51 -13.13 19.32
N GLU A 53 -2.36 -12.44 20.43
CA GLU A 53 -2.49 -13.01 21.77
C GLU A 53 -3.85 -13.74 21.97
N PRO A 54 -5.02 -13.16 21.59
CA PRO A 54 -6.30 -13.86 21.65
C PRO A 54 -6.43 -15.10 20.75
N LEU A 55 -5.65 -15.18 19.66
CA LEU A 55 -5.58 -16.35 18.77
C LEU A 55 -4.81 -17.47 19.45
N ILE A 56 -3.65 -17.13 20.04
CA ILE A 56 -2.79 -18.07 20.77
C ILE A 56 -3.53 -18.70 21.95
N GLU A 57 -4.23 -17.87 22.76
CA GLU A 57 -5.03 -18.33 23.90
C GLU A 57 -6.11 -19.34 23.50
N ARG A 58 -6.61 -19.25 22.27
CA ARG A 58 -7.65 -20.15 21.73
C ARG A 58 -7.10 -21.26 20.84
N SER A 59 -5.76 -21.39 20.76
CA SER A 59 -5.09 -22.38 19.90
C SER A 59 -5.53 -22.31 18.43
N ILE A 60 -5.83 -21.10 17.94
CA ILE A 60 -6.18 -20.84 16.54
C ILE A 60 -4.88 -20.68 15.76
N SER A 61 -4.72 -21.47 14.70
CA SER A 61 -3.56 -21.37 13.81
C SER A 61 -3.61 -20.10 12.98
N PHE A 62 -2.46 -19.45 12.79
CA PHE A 62 -2.32 -18.26 11.94
C PHE A 62 -0.94 -18.23 11.27
N GLU A 63 -0.83 -17.43 10.23
CA GLU A 63 0.41 -17.14 9.53
C GLU A 63 0.69 -15.63 9.55
N ILE A 64 1.95 -15.26 9.65
CA ILE A 64 2.41 -13.87 9.56
C ILE A 64 3.18 -13.74 8.25
N VAL A 65 2.60 -12.97 7.32
CA VAL A 65 3.25 -12.64 6.05
C VAL A 65 4.06 -11.36 6.23
N PRO A 66 5.40 -11.39 6.01
CA PRO A 66 6.24 -10.20 6.15
C PRO A 66 5.91 -9.15 5.10
N GLY A 67 6.22 -7.90 5.43
CA GLY A 67 6.01 -6.76 4.55
C GLY A 67 7.24 -5.85 4.48
N ILE A 68 7.12 -4.73 3.76
CA ILE A 68 8.16 -3.71 3.67
C ILE A 68 7.93 -2.70 4.78
N THR A 69 8.85 -2.66 5.76
CA THR A 69 8.78 -1.66 6.84
C THR A 69 9.13 -0.26 6.32
N SER A 70 8.58 0.77 6.95
CA SER A 70 8.77 2.17 6.55
C SER A 70 10.23 2.60 6.49
N ALA A 71 11.13 2.03 7.31
CA ALA A 71 12.57 2.31 7.25
C ALA A 71 13.16 1.95 5.90
N THR A 72 12.92 0.73 5.43
CA THR A 72 13.46 0.25 4.15
C THR A 72 12.79 0.92 2.96
N ALA A 73 11.49 1.20 3.05
CA ALA A 73 10.78 1.96 2.03
C ALA A 73 11.32 3.40 1.91
N ALA A 74 11.52 4.09 3.03
CA ALA A 74 12.06 5.45 3.07
C ALA A 74 13.52 5.48 2.55
N ALA A 75 14.34 4.52 2.95
CA ALA A 75 15.72 4.38 2.48
C ALA A 75 15.79 4.21 0.95
N ALA A 76 14.96 3.33 0.41
CA ALA A 76 14.86 3.13 -1.04
C ALA A 76 14.38 4.39 -1.76
N ALA A 77 13.35 5.06 -1.23
CA ALA A 77 12.82 6.29 -1.80
C ALA A 77 13.85 7.43 -1.78
N ALA A 78 14.64 7.54 -0.70
CA ALA A 78 15.70 8.53 -0.58
C ALA A 78 17.03 8.13 -1.26
N VAL A 79 17.11 6.92 -1.81
CA VAL A 79 18.36 6.34 -2.33
C VAL A 79 19.49 6.42 -1.30
N THR A 80 19.13 6.15 -0.04
CA THR A 80 20.02 6.27 1.12
C THR A 80 20.12 4.90 1.78
N PRO A 81 21.25 4.18 1.68
CA PRO A 81 21.40 2.88 2.33
C PRO A 81 21.38 3.04 3.85
N LEU A 82 20.71 2.14 4.56
CA LEU A 82 20.67 2.13 6.03
C LEU A 82 21.95 1.56 6.65
N THR A 83 22.70 0.78 5.88
CA THR A 83 23.96 0.17 6.31
C THR A 83 25.02 0.32 5.24
N SER A 84 26.29 0.38 5.65
CA SER A 84 27.44 0.47 4.75
C SER A 84 28.63 -0.22 5.38
N ARG A 85 29.42 -0.94 4.58
CA ARG A 85 30.63 -1.64 5.07
C ARG A 85 31.67 -0.69 5.67
N SER A 86 31.73 0.54 5.19
CA SER A 86 32.75 1.53 5.57
C SER A 86 32.33 2.45 6.69
N VAL A 87 31.00 2.64 6.93
CA VAL A 87 30.53 3.76 7.77
C VAL A 87 29.46 3.32 8.77
N SER A 88 28.61 2.34 8.44
CA SER A 88 27.45 2.01 9.29
C SER A 88 27.20 0.51 9.32
N SER A 89 27.74 -0.15 10.33
CA SER A 89 27.62 -1.62 10.51
C SER A 89 26.37 -2.01 11.31
N SER A 90 25.65 -1.06 11.88
CA SER A 90 24.45 -1.30 12.69
C SER A 90 23.28 -0.44 12.26
N LEU A 91 22.09 -0.96 12.51
CA LEU A 91 20.80 -0.28 12.28
C LEU A 91 19.97 -0.39 13.54
N THR A 92 19.58 0.75 14.09
CA THR A 92 18.68 0.79 15.24
C THR A 92 17.39 1.51 14.85
N ILE A 93 16.25 0.84 15.02
CA ILE A 93 14.94 1.42 14.73
C ILE A 93 14.22 1.70 16.04
N VAL A 94 13.83 2.95 16.24
CA VAL A 94 13.12 3.40 17.44
C VAL A 94 11.83 4.12 17.07
N THR A 95 10.92 4.25 18.05
CA THR A 95 9.71 5.07 17.90
C THR A 95 9.93 6.42 18.53
N GLY A 96 9.57 7.50 17.85
CA GLY A 96 9.55 8.85 18.45
C GLY A 96 8.36 9.10 19.38
N HIS A 97 7.40 8.17 19.40
CA HIS A 97 6.21 8.26 20.26
C HIS A 97 6.10 7.01 21.12
N GLU A 98 6.39 7.16 22.41
CA GLU A 98 6.28 6.08 23.39
C GLU A 98 4.93 6.12 24.11
N ALA A 99 4.42 4.93 24.46
CA ALA A 99 3.23 4.84 25.27
C ALA A 99 3.51 5.38 26.69
N LYS A 100 2.58 6.15 27.23
CA LYS A 100 2.72 6.77 28.57
C LYS A 100 2.90 5.76 29.70
N GLU A 101 2.35 4.56 29.52
CA GLU A 101 2.38 3.47 30.49
C GLU A 101 3.67 2.61 30.40
N LYS A 102 4.53 2.87 29.43
CA LYS A 102 5.76 2.09 29.25
C LYS A 102 6.75 2.39 30.36
N LYS A 103 7.21 1.35 31.04
CA LYS A 103 8.33 1.45 32.01
C LYS A 103 9.65 1.57 31.25
N GLY A 104 10.30 2.72 31.39
CA GLY A 104 11.57 3.04 30.72
C GLY A 104 11.34 3.82 29.41
N THR A 105 12.17 4.79 29.19
CA THR A 105 12.23 5.62 27.99
C THR A 105 13.34 5.14 27.05
N ILE A 106 13.38 5.66 25.85
CA ILE A 106 14.48 5.41 24.91
C ILE A 106 15.78 5.94 25.55
N ASP A 107 16.76 5.06 25.61
CA ASP A 107 18.10 5.43 26.09
C ASP A 107 18.88 6.12 24.97
N TYR A 108 18.73 7.44 24.90
CA TYR A 108 19.40 8.27 23.89
C TYR A 108 20.93 8.32 24.10
N GLU A 109 21.42 8.11 25.32
CA GLU A 109 22.86 8.06 25.60
C GLU A 109 23.47 6.84 24.91
N ASN A 110 22.90 5.66 25.11
CA ASN A 110 23.32 4.46 24.41
C ASN A 110 23.16 4.54 22.89
N LEU A 111 22.10 5.19 22.40
CA LEU A 111 21.92 5.40 20.97
C LEU A 111 22.95 6.34 20.37
N SER A 112 23.38 7.36 21.12
CA SER A 112 24.35 8.34 20.65
C SER A 112 25.76 7.76 20.51
N ILE A 113 26.16 6.88 21.44
CA ILE A 113 27.49 6.26 21.46
C ILE A 113 27.65 5.21 20.35
N ARG A 114 26.55 4.60 19.93
CA ARG A 114 26.62 3.53 18.92
C ARG A 114 26.90 4.10 17.53
N GLU A 115 27.95 3.58 16.91
CA GLU A 115 28.17 3.78 15.48
C GLU A 115 27.05 3.10 14.70
N GLY A 116 26.54 3.76 13.66
CA GLY A 116 25.51 3.22 12.82
C GLY A 116 24.35 4.17 12.54
N THR A 117 23.35 3.66 11.86
CA THR A 117 22.16 4.42 11.48
C THR A 117 21.07 4.25 12.52
N ILE A 118 20.49 5.37 12.94
CA ILE A 118 19.29 5.42 13.76
C ILE A 118 18.11 5.78 12.87
N VAL A 119 17.02 5.01 12.95
CA VAL A 119 15.78 5.32 12.25
C VAL A 119 14.69 5.58 13.26
N ILE A 120 14.06 6.75 13.17
CA ILE A 120 12.99 7.17 14.07
C ILE A 120 11.64 7.12 13.34
N TYR A 121 10.74 6.26 13.83
CA TYR A 121 9.36 6.19 13.39
C TYR A 121 8.49 7.12 14.24
N MET A 122 7.42 7.67 13.65
CA MET A 122 6.46 8.52 14.38
C MET A 122 7.11 9.69 15.13
N GLY A 123 8.23 10.21 14.59
CA GLY A 123 9.09 11.17 15.28
C GLY A 123 8.89 12.63 14.89
N VAL A 124 8.05 12.96 13.89
CA VAL A 124 7.94 14.34 13.37
C VAL A 124 7.49 15.32 14.46
N GLU A 125 6.43 15.00 15.17
CA GLU A 125 5.89 15.85 16.23
C GLU A 125 6.82 15.97 17.47
N GLN A 126 7.76 15.04 17.59
CA GLN A 126 8.73 14.98 18.67
C GLN A 126 10.15 15.32 18.21
N ALA A 127 10.29 15.96 17.02
CA ALA A 127 11.57 16.21 16.40
C ALA A 127 12.52 17.00 17.31
N GLN A 128 12.04 18.05 17.96
CA GLN A 128 12.82 18.83 18.92
C GLN A 128 13.30 17.96 20.09
N HIS A 129 12.41 17.12 20.64
CA HIS A 129 12.74 16.28 21.79
C HIS A 129 13.85 15.27 21.49
N TRP A 130 13.70 14.48 20.43
CA TRP A 130 14.70 13.44 20.14
C TRP A 130 16.01 14.03 19.57
N SER A 131 15.96 15.15 18.83
CA SER A 131 17.18 15.80 18.36
C SER A 131 17.98 16.39 19.51
N ASP A 132 17.34 17.13 20.44
CA ASP A 132 17.98 17.66 21.63
C ASP A 132 18.57 16.56 22.51
N ALA A 133 17.83 15.44 22.67
CA ALA A 133 18.31 14.32 23.48
C ALA A 133 19.57 13.67 22.88
N LEU A 134 19.62 13.48 21.56
CA LEU A 134 20.80 12.93 20.87
C LEU A 134 21.98 13.89 20.90
N LEU A 135 21.76 15.22 20.74
CA LEU A 135 22.78 16.26 20.85
C LEU A 135 23.35 16.32 22.26
N LYS A 136 22.48 16.32 23.27
CA LYS A 136 22.87 16.31 24.68
C LYS A 136 23.69 15.08 25.06
N ALA A 137 23.37 13.95 24.45
CA ALA A 137 24.08 12.66 24.57
C ALA A 137 25.43 12.64 23.81
N GLY A 138 25.82 13.74 23.16
CA GLY A 138 27.12 13.92 22.54
C GLY A 138 27.17 13.57 21.02
N ARG A 139 26.04 13.37 20.38
CA ARG A 139 26.02 13.21 18.93
C ARG A 139 26.26 14.54 18.23
N SER A 140 27.11 14.55 17.18
CA SER A 140 27.46 15.78 16.47
C SER A 140 26.24 16.47 15.86
N SER A 141 26.16 17.80 15.98
CA SER A 141 25.17 18.63 15.30
C SER A 141 25.19 18.48 13.78
N ASP A 142 26.34 18.13 13.21
CA ASP A 142 26.54 17.97 11.78
C ASP A 142 26.16 16.55 11.29
N THR A 143 25.75 15.66 12.22
CA THR A 143 25.28 14.32 11.83
C THR A 143 24.16 14.43 10.79
N PRO A 144 24.32 13.80 9.62
CA PRO A 144 23.31 13.87 8.56
C PRO A 144 21.97 13.29 8.99
N VAL A 145 20.88 13.94 8.60
CA VAL A 145 19.50 13.49 8.79
C VAL A 145 18.76 13.54 7.47
N THR A 146 18.20 12.40 7.07
CA THR A 146 17.30 12.32 5.92
C THR A 146 15.89 12.02 6.39
N LEU A 147 14.96 12.91 6.08
CA LEU A 147 13.54 12.76 6.40
C LEU A 147 12.78 12.38 5.13
N VAL A 148 11.97 11.34 5.22
CA VAL A 148 11.04 10.94 4.16
C VAL A 148 9.63 10.96 4.71
N SER A 149 8.84 11.89 4.20
CA SER A 149 7.43 12.04 4.54
C SER A 149 6.57 11.46 3.44
N ARG A 150 5.47 10.80 3.83
CA ARG A 150 4.47 10.21 2.93
C ARG A 150 5.09 9.37 1.82
N CYS A 151 6.04 8.53 2.23
CA CYS A 151 6.78 7.64 1.34
C CYS A 151 5.84 6.85 0.43
N SER A 152 6.16 6.81 -0.87
CA SER A 152 5.36 6.20 -1.94
C SER A 152 4.00 6.86 -2.24
N TRP A 153 3.66 7.97 -1.59
CA TRP A 153 2.49 8.75 -1.93
C TRP A 153 2.84 9.82 -2.99
N PRO A 154 1.87 10.32 -3.75
CA PRO A 154 2.14 11.33 -4.79
C PRO A 154 2.78 12.62 -4.28
N ASP A 155 2.48 12.98 -3.03
CA ASP A 155 3.01 14.15 -2.33
C ASP A 155 4.19 13.80 -1.39
N GLN A 156 4.90 12.71 -1.66
CA GLN A 156 6.12 12.35 -0.97
C GLN A 156 7.11 13.51 -0.96
N ARG A 157 7.71 13.76 0.21
CA ARG A 157 8.76 14.76 0.41
C ARG A 157 10.00 14.11 1.00
N ILE A 158 11.16 14.54 0.52
CA ILE A 158 12.46 14.11 1.04
C ILE A 158 13.22 15.37 1.42
N ILE A 159 13.67 15.45 2.66
CA ILE A 159 14.50 16.56 3.18
C ILE A 159 15.81 15.97 3.68
N GLN A 160 16.91 16.60 3.29
CA GLN A 160 18.23 16.33 3.81
C GLN A 160 18.65 17.52 4.67
N THR A 161 19.06 17.25 5.88
CA THR A 161 19.43 18.24 6.89
C THR A 161 20.48 17.66 7.84
N THR A 162 20.77 18.33 8.91
CA THR A 162 21.65 17.87 10.00
C THR A 162 20.87 17.72 11.30
N LEU A 163 21.44 16.99 12.25
CA LEU A 163 20.80 16.77 13.55
C LEU A 163 20.53 18.09 14.28
N GLY A 164 21.44 19.05 14.15
CA GLY A 164 21.30 20.38 14.79
C GLY A 164 20.22 21.25 14.15
N SER A 165 19.84 21.00 12.90
CA SER A 165 18.87 21.83 12.16
C SER A 165 17.54 21.15 11.95
N CYS A 166 17.46 19.83 12.11
CA CYS A 166 16.32 19.04 11.64
C CYS A 166 14.97 19.45 12.24
N ALA A 167 14.91 19.81 13.52
CA ALA A 167 13.66 20.24 14.15
C ALA A 167 13.13 21.54 13.51
N THR A 168 14.01 22.52 13.34
CA THR A 168 13.70 23.80 12.69
C THR A 168 13.27 23.62 11.24
N ASP A 169 13.99 22.76 10.50
CA ASP A 169 13.70 22.50 9.08
C ASP A 169 12.36 21.78 8.90
N ILE A 170 12.00 20.86 9.82
CA ILE A 170 10.70 20.21 9.85
C ILE A 170 9.59 21.23 10.03
N ASP A 171 9.74 22.16 10.97
CA ASP A 171 8.74 23.19 11.26
C ASP A 171 8.59 24.18 10.10
N ILE A 172 9.70 24.66 9.54
CA ILE A 172 9.70 25.57 8.40
C ILE A 172 9.05 24.92 7.18
N ALA A 173 9.44 23.68 6.89
CA ALA A 173 8.93 22.96 5.73
C ALA A 173 7.52 22.38 5.94
N LYS A 174 6.96 22.46 7.16
CA LYS A 174 5.66 21.89 7.53
C LYS A 174 5.53 20.45 7.07
N ILE A 175 6.45 19.60 7.51
CA ILE A 175 6.53 18.20 7.10
C ILE A 175 5.33 17.42 7.62
N PRO A 176 4.45 16.88 6.75
CA PRO A 176 3.30 16.14 7.20
C PRO A 176 3.67 14.74 7.66
N SER A 177 2.96 14.25 8.67
CA SER A 177 2.95 12.84 9.03
C SER A 177 2.16 12.01 7.97
N PRO A 178 2.45 10.71 7.78
CA PRO A 178 3.53 9.94 8.39
C PRO A 178 4.91 10.25 7.79
N ALA A 179 5.95 10.24 8.61
CA ALA A 179 7.32 10.41 8.15
C ALA A 179 8.29 9.55 8.95
N VAL A 180 9.46 9.30 8.36
CA VAL A 180 10.58 8.55 8.94
C VAL A 180 11.82 9.42 8.88
N ALA A 181 12.55 9.51 9.99
CA ALA A 181 13.85 10.15 10.05
C ALA A 181 14.95 9.08 10.07
N MET A 182 15.96 9.25 9.23
CA MET A 182 17.15 8.41 9.16
C MET A 182 18.35 9.28 9.54
N ILE A 183 19.06 8.91 10.62
CA ILE A 183 20.11 9.68 11.25
C ILE A 183 21.41 8.89 11.21
N GLY A 184 22.46 9.44 10.69
CA GLY A 184 23.78 8.81 10.65
C GLY A 184 24.54 9.12 9.37
N GLU A 185 25.80 8.72 9.38
CA GLU A 185 26.71 8.82 8.26
C GLU A 185 26.32 7.79 7.18
N THR A 186 25.21 8.01 6.53
CA THR A 186 24.85 7.17 5.37
C THR A 186 25.48 7.80 4.14
N PRO A 187 26.39 7.09 3.47
CA PRO A 187 27.11 7.70 2.35
C PRO A 187 26.17 7.80 1.17
N MET A 188 25.43 8.86 1.08
CA MET A 188 24.89 9.27 -0.22
C MET A 188 24.00 10.50 -0.17
N SER A 189 24.59 11.62 -0.03
CA SER A 189 24.13 12.81 -0.74
C SER A 189 24.64 12.74 -2.18
N SER A 190 24.10 11.86 -2.98
CA SER A 190 24.45 11.93 -4.39
C SER A 190 23.59 12.97 -5.09
N PRO A 191 24.23 13.98 -5.71
CA PRO A 191 23.53 14.92 -6.58
C PRO A 191 22.95 14.25 -7.85
N LEU A 192 23.13 12.94 -8.01
CA LEU A 192 22.63 12.17 -9.15
C LEU A 192 21.13 11.96 -9.18
N ARG A 193 20.42 12.29 -8.11
CA ARG A 193 18.97 12.37 -8.16
C ARG A 193 18.52 13.73 -8.68
N LYS A 194 18.63 13.97 -9.97
CA LYS A 194 17.56 14.70 -10.63
C LYS A 194 16.31 13.84 -10.44
N ASN A 195 15.47 14.21 -9.48
CA ASN A 195 14.08 13.79 -9.52
C ASN A 195 13.56 14.28 -10.88
N SER A 196 13.61 13.44 -11.89
CA SER A 196 12.65 13.58 -12.97
C SER A 196 11.31 13.35 -12.27
N ALA A 197 10.63 14.45 -11.96
CA ALA A 197 9.31 14.37 -11.37
C ALA A 197 8.53 13.41 -12.24
N SER A 198 8.01 12.35 -11.63
CA SER A 198 7.15 11.43 -12.36
C SER A 198 6.01 12.24 -12.99
N PRO A 199 5.61 11.97 -14.24
CA PRO A 199 4.67 12.84 -14.99
C PRO A 199 3.36 13.15 -14.25
N LEU A 200 2.94 12.27 -13.33
CA LEU A 200 1.72 12.42 -12.53
C LEU A 200 2.02 12.65 -11.04
N GLN A 201 3.25 13.01 -10.69
CA GLN A 201 3.58 13.28 -9.28
C GLN A 201 2.72 14.44 -8.73
N GLY A 202 2.10 14.21 -7.57
CA GLY A 202 1.17 15.16 -6.95
C GLY A 202 -0.24 15.14 -7.51
N CYS A 203 -0.52 14.37 -8.57
CA CYS A 203 -1.85 14.27 -9.16
C CYS A 203 -2.68 13.17 -8.48
N ARG A 204 -3.95 13.48 -8.21
CA ARG A 204 -4.98 12.50 -7.85
C ARG A 204 -5.92 12.33 -9.02
N LEU A 205 -6.13 11.09 -9.45
CA LEU A 205 -7.00 10.75 -10.56
C LEU A 205 -8.13 9.85 -10.09
N LEU A 206 -9.35 10.26 -10.36
CA LEU A 206 -10.53 9.43 -10.10
C LEU A 206 -10.72 8.46 -11.25
N VAL A 207 -10.67 7.17 -10.96
CA VAL A 207 -10.90 6.08 -11.92
C VAL A 207 -12.31 5.54 -11.70
N THR A 208 -13.19 5.78 -12.67
CA THR A 208 -14.62 5.43 -12.56
C THR A 208 -15.00 4.12 -13.28
N ARG A 209 -14.02 3.43 -13.88
CA ARG A 209 -14.25 2.18 -14.60
C ARG A 209 -14.70 1.05 -13.68
N PRO A 210 -15.45 0.06 -14.22
CA PRO A 210 -15.80 -1.15 -13.48
C PRO A 210 -14.59 -1.81 -12.84
N ALA A 211 -14.77 -2.42 -11.65
CA ALA A 211 -13.69 -3.00 -10.86
C ALA A 211 -12.81 -3.98 -11.66
N GLY A 212 -13.42 -4.86 -12.47
CA GLY A 212 -12.70 -5.81 -13.31
C GLY A 212 -11.90 -5.19 -14.47
N GLN A 213 -12.07 -3.90 -14.76
CA GLN A 213 -11.44 -3.21 -15.90
C GLN A 213 -10.53 -2.05 -15.49
N ALA A 214 -10.43 -1.76 -14.19
CA ALA A 214 -9.67 -0.62 -13.68
C ALA A 214 -8.18 -0.94 -13.45
N GLY A 215 -7.80 -2.21 -13.31
CA GLY A 215 -6.47 -2.62 -12.85
C GLY A 215 -5.32 -2.02 -13.65
N GLN A 216 -5.38 -2.06 -14.98
CA GLN A 216 -4.30 -1.54 -15.82
C GLN A 216 -4.14 -0.01 -15.70
N ILE A 217 -5.24 0.74 -15.74
CA ILE A 217 -5.16 2.21 -15.64
C ILE A 217 -4.69 2.65 -14.26
N ILE A 218 -5.08 1.94 -13.19
CA ILE A 218 -4.59 2.19 -11.84
C ILE A 218 -3.08 1.94 -11.78
N ALA A 219 -2.60 0.83 -12.33
CA ALA A 219 -1.18 0.51 -12.40
C ALA A 219 -0.40 1.58 -13.19
N ASP A 220 -0.91 2.03 -14.34
CA ASP A 220 -0.27 3.04 -15.18
C ASP A 220 -0.19 4.41 -14.47
N ILE A 221 -1.26 4.82 -13.77
CA ILE A 221 -1.28 6.05 -12.96
C ILE A 221 -0.22 5.95 -11.86
N THR A 222 -0.21 4.85 -11.11
CA THR A 222 0.73 4.62 -10.01
C THR A 222 2.17 4.57 -10.51
N HIS A 223 2.44 3.88 -11.62
CA HIS A 223 3.76 3.82 -12.23
C HIS A 223 4.29 5.21 -12.65
N ARG A 224 3.39 6.12 -13.03
CA ARG A 224 3.71 7.51 -13.37
C ARG A 224 3.73 8.45 -12.16
N GLY A 225 3.65 7.92 -10.92
CA GLY A 225 3.75 8.67 -9.67
C GLY A 225 2.46 9.36 -9.24
N GLY A 226 1.32 9.05 -9.88
CA GLY A 226 0.01 9.56 -9.49
C GLY A 226 -0.69 8.69 -8.45
N GLU A 227 -1.71 9.23 -7.81
CA GLU A 227 -2.64 8.51 -6.93
C GLU A 227 -3.91 8.19 -7.71
N ALA A 228 -4.24 6.90 -7.84
CA ALA A 228 -5.49 6.46 -8.43
C ALA A 228 -6.53 6.22 -7.33
N MET A 229 -7.60 7.02 -7.34
CA MET A 229 -8.78 6.83 -6.49
C MET A 229 -9.81 6.04 -7.29
N HIS A 230 -10.01 4.77 -6.96
CA HIS A 230 -10.96 3.92 -7.67
C HIS A 230 -12.37 4.05 -7.07
N LEU A 231 -13.28 4.62 -7.84
CA LEU A 231 -14.70 4.71 -7.53
C LEU A 231 -15.49 4.19 -8.74
N PRO A 232 -15.80 2.88 -8.83
CA PRO A 232 -16.56 2.35 -9.93
C PRO A 232 -17.99 2.93 -9.93
N LEU A 233 -18.35 3.60 -11.01
CA LEU A 233 -19.69 4.19 -11.19
C LEU A 233 -20.61 3.31 -12.02
N VAL A 234 -20.06 2.29 -12.69
CA VAL A 234 -20.79 1.37 -13.56
C VAL A 234 -20.40 -0.04 -13.17
N ASP A 235 -21.37 -0.91 -13.07
CA ASP A 235 -21.18 -2.34 -12.95
C ASP A 235 -21.69 -3.05 -14.20
N ILE A 236 -21.03 -4.15 -14.58
CA ILE A 236 -21.38 -4.94 -15.74
C ILE A 236 -22.01 -6.23 -15.24
N VAL A 237 -23.31 -6.26 -15.36
CA VAL A 237 -24.13 -7.41 -14.92
C VAL A 237 -24.70 -8.15 -16.13
N PRO A 238 -24.99 -9.45 -16.00
CA PRO A 238 -25.76 -10.17 -17.00
C PRO A 238 -27.12 -9.50 -17.27
N ALA A 239 -27.62 -9.62 -18.48
CA ALA A 239 -28.98 -9.16 -18.78
C ALA A 239 -29.99 -9.80 -17.83
N THR A 240 -30.96 -9.00 -17.38
CA THR A 240 -32.04 -9.46 -16.48
C THR A 240 -32.91 -10.50 -17.15
N ASP A 241 -33.10 -10.39 -18.46
CA ASP A 241 -33.74 -11.40 -19.27
C ASP A 241 -32.73 -11.99 -20.30
N PRO A 242 -32.22 -13.19 -20.06
CA PRO A 242 -31.33 -13.84 -21.02
C PRO A 242 -32.04 -14.43 -22.25
N MET A 243 -33.36 -14.48 -22.26
CA MET A 243 -34.15 -15.15 -23.32
C MET A 243 -33.90 -14.54 -24.69
N GLU A 244 -33.82 -13.21 -24.76
CA GLU A 244 -33.57 -12.49 -26.00
C GLU A 244 -32.20 -12.83 -26.60
N LEU A 245 -31.15 -12.82 -25.77
CA LEU A 245 -29.80 -13.23 -26.18
C LEU A 245 -29.74 -14.73 -26.55
N GLN A 246 -30.46 -15.56 -25.83
CA GLN A 246 -30.53 -16.99 -26.10
C GLN A 246 -31.19 -17.26 -27.43
N GLY A 247 -32.32 -16.61 -27.73
CA GLY A 247 -33.00 -16.68 -29.02
C GLY A 247 -32.11 -16.24 -30.18
N ALA A 248 -31.41 -15.11 -30.01
CA ALA A 248 -30.46 -14.64 -31.01
C ALA A 248 -29.30 -15.62 -31.27
N ILE A 249 -28.83 -16.32 -30.23
CA ILE A 249 -27.80 -17.35 -30.38
C ILE A 249 -28.32 -18.57 -31.09
N ASP A 250 -29.57 -18.99 -30.84
CA ASP A 250 -30.20 -20.13 -31.54
C ASP A 250 -30.38 -19.86 -33.02
N GLU A 251 -30.61 -18.61 -33.39
CA GLU A 251 -30.78 -18.17 -34.79
C GLU A 251 -29.49 -17.59 -35.38
N ALA A 252 -28.34 -17.69 -34.70
CA ALA A 252 -27.08 -17.06 -35.12
C ALA A 252 -26.63 -17.52 -36.51
N TRP A 253 -26.94 -18.73 -36.91
CA TRP A 253 -26.65 -19.31 -38.23
C TRP A 253 -27.42 -18.64 -39.39
N SER A 254 -28.50 -17.92 -39.10
CA SER A 254 -29.34 -17.22 -40.09
C SER A 254 -28.90 -15.78 -40.38
N PHE A 255 -27.99 -15.23 -39.59
CA PHE A 255 -27.48 -13.87 -39.80
C PHE A 255 -26.29 -13.86 -40.77
N ASP A 256 -26.16 -12.78 -41.53
CA ASP A 256 -24.97 -12.52 -42.37
C ASP A 256 -23.79 -12.05 -41.55
N TRP A 257 -24.07 -11.29 -40.51
CA TRP A 257 -23.03 -10.67 -39.63
C TRP A 257 -23.45 -10.70 -38.15
N ILE A 258 -22.48 -10.99 -37.31
CA ILE A 258 -22.58 -10.78 -35.88
C ILE A 258 -21.56 -9.68 -35.52
N VAL A 259 -22.03 -8.53 -34.99
CA VAL A 259 -21.20 -7.37 -34.72
C VAL A 259 -21.06 -7.16 -33.20
N PHE A 260 -19.84 -7.21 -32.70
CA PHE A 260 -19.54 -6.95 -31.30
C PHE A 260 -19.06 -5.51 -31.11
N THR A 261 -19.75 -4.78 -30.26
CA THR A 261 -19.44 -3.38 -29.97
C THR A 261 -18.56 -3.22 -28.74
N SER A 262 -18.37 -4.28 -27.94
CA SER A 262 -17.57 -4.27 -26.73
C SER A 262 -17.02 -5.64 -26.36
N VAL A 263 -15.91 -5.67 -25.60
CA VAL A 263 -15.36 -6.90 -25.02
C VAL A 263 -16.39 -7.61 -24.14
N ASN A 264 -17.16 -6.86 -23.36
CA ASN A 264 -18.20 -7.43 -22.51
C ASN A 264 -19.28 -8.16 -23.30
N GLY A 265 -19.65 -7.64 -24.48
CA GLY A 265 -20.58 -8.30 -25.38
C GLY A 265 -20.04 -9.65 -25.86
N VAL A 266 -18.78 -9.70 -26.25
CA VAL A 266 -18.10 -10.96 -26.62
C VAL A 266 -18.10 -11.94 -25.45
N ASP A 267 -17.71 -11.50 -24.27
CA ASP A 267 -17.62 -12.35 -23.07
C ASP A 267 -18.98 -12.94 -22.68
N HIS A 268 -20.03 -12.11 -22.68
CA HIS A 268 -21.38 -12.58 -22.37
C HIS A 268 -21.91 -13.53 -23.42
N PHE A 269 -21.71 -13.24 -24.70
CA PHE A 269 -22.11 -14.10 -25.80
C PHE A 269 -21.39 -15.46 -25.71
N CYS A 270 -20.08 -15.48 -25.59
CA CYS A 270 -19.30 -16.71 -25.48
C CYS A 270 -19.64 -17.50 -24.20
N ARG A 271 -19.97 -16.82 -23.10
CA ARG A 271 -20.43 -17.49 -21.87
C ARG A 271 -21.76 -18.22 -22.10
N GLN A 272 -22.72 -17.58 -22.76
CA GLN A 272 -24.01 -18.20 -23.10
C GLN A 272 -23.84 -19.39 -24.03
N MET A 273 -23.00 -19.27 -25.05
CA MET A 273 -22.69 -20.41 -25.93
C MET A 273 -22.12 -21.61 -25.14
N ARG A 274 -21.15 -21.36 -24.25
CA ARG A 274 -20.55 -22.40 -23.41
C ARG A 274 -21.55 -23.04 -22.45
N GLN A 275 -22.41 -22.28 -21.81
CA GLN A 275 -23.46 -22.78 -20.92
C GLN A 275 -24.41 -23.73 -21.65
N ARG A 276 -24.66 -23.45 -22.93
CA ARG A 276 -25.52 -24.26 -23.81
C ARG A 276 -24.76 -25.37 -24.55
N LYS A 277 -23.44 -25.52 -24.26
CA LYS A 277 -22.56 -26.51 -24.93
C LYS A 277 -22.50 -26.34 -26.46
N LEU A 278 -22.68 -25.11 -26.95
CA LEU A 278 -22.54 -24.75 -28.35
C LEU A 278 -21.08 -24.41 -28.67
N ASP A 279 -20.62 -24.85 -29.84
CA ASP A 279 -19.32 -24.48 -30.39
C ASP A 279 -19.45 -23.41 -31.50
N PRO A 280 -18.34 -22.80 -31.97
CA PRO A 280 -18.41 -21.79 -33.02
C PRO A 280 -19.09 -22.23 -34.33
N ARG A 281 -19.20 -23.52 -34.61
CA ARG A 281 -19.91 -24.02 -35.78
C ARG A 281 -21.41 -23.77 -35.74
N ALA A 282 -21.95 -23.53 -34.55
CA ALA A 282 -23.35 -23.13 -34.38
C ALA A 282 -23.65 -21.74 -34.98
N LEU A 283 -22.62 -20.92 -35.27
CA LEU A 283 -22.78 -19.64 -35.92
C LEU A 283 -22.95 -19.73 -37.45
N GLY A 284 -22.84 -20.92 -38.01
CA GLY A 284 -23.03 -21.18 -39.47
C GLY A 284 -21.99 -20.40 -40.29
N SER A 285 -22.50 -19.66 -41.29
CA SER A 285 -21.69 -18.82 -42.18
C SER A 285 -21.61 -17.36 -41.75
N ALA A 286 -22.16 -17.01 -40.62
CA ALA A 286 -22.16 -15.63 -40.11
C ALA A 286 -20.73 -15.06 -39.95
N LYS A 287 -20.49 -13.87 -40.51
CA LYS A 287 -19.21 -13.18 -40.39
C LYS A 287 -19.17 -12.43 -39.06
N LEU A 288 -17.99 -12.44 -38.42
CA LEU A 288 -17.81 -11.75 -37.16
C LEU A 288 -17.12 -10.40 -37.38
N ALA A 289 -17.65 -9.36 -36.80
CA ALA A 289 -17.06 -8.02 -36.80
C ALA A 289 -16.91 -7.47 -35.37
N ALA A 290 -15.85 -6.69 -35.11
CA ALA A 290 -15.59 -6.02 -33.86
C ALA A 290 -15.26 -4.54 -34.10
N ILE A 291 -15.84 -3.64 -33.29
CA ILE A 291 -15.67 -2.18 -33.47
C ILE A 291 -14.26 -1.70 -33.16
N GLY A 292 -13.50 -2.41 -32.34
CA GLY A 292 -12.17 -1.94 -31.97
C GLY A 292 -11.16 -3.05 -31.70
N PRO A 293 -9.87 -2.70 -31.62
CA PRO A 293 -8.78 -3.68 -31.41
C PRO A 293 -8.93 -4.48 -30.13
N ALA A 294 -9.47 -3.89 -29.07
CA ALA A 294 -9.69 -4.57 -27.79
C ALA A 294 -10.81 -5.63 -27.90
N THR A 295 -11.85 -5.34 -28.66
CA THR A 295 -12.98 -6.27 -28.88
C THR A 295 -12.60 -7.40 -29.86
N LYS A 296 -11.61 -7.18 -30.72
CA LYS A 296 -11.11 -8.16 -31.68
C LYS A 296 -10.24 -9.25 -31.05
N LYS A 297 -9.56 -8.95 -29.94
CA LYS A 297 -8.71 -9.91 -29.18
C LYS A 297 -9.54 -10.96 -28.48
#